data_712e6e1b3ce84bd3c54d0cc97e4200c0
#
_entry.id   712e6e1b3ce84bd3c54d0cc97e4200c0
#
_cell.length_a   1.000
_cell.length_b   1.000
_cell.length_c   1.000
_cell.angle_alpha   90.00
_cell.angle_beta   90.00
_cell.angle_gamma   90.00
#
_symmetry.space_group_name_H-M   'P 1'
#
loop_
_entity.id
_entity.type
_entity.pdbx_description
1 polymer ?
#
loop_
_entity_poly.entity_id
_entity_poly.type
_entity_poly.pdbx_seq_one_letter_code
_entity_poly.pdbx_strand_id
1 'polypeptide(L)'
;TTQHAVYDGVSTDSGMDESAGEQVYQLDFSKVNAPGRYYVLAGNGERSHTFVIGEHVYEQLQLDLMKCFYFQRCGCALTSEYAGEYTHAACHTEDAVFLEDYMNQTPDPPHFDMTGGWHDAGDFGRYISPAAVAVGHLLYAYELFPESFQASLHIPESGNLLPDILN
;
A
#
# COMPACT_ATOMS: atom_id res chain seq x y z
N THR A 1 11.17 -2.11 -32.79
CA THR A 1 11.50 -3.18 -31.82
C THR A 1 11.21 -4.51 -32.49
N THR A 2 12.24 -5.27 -32.80
CA THR A 2 12.12 -6.65 -33.31
C THR A 2 11.65 -7.54 -32.16
N GLN A 3 10.41 -8.06 -32.27
CA GLN A 3 9.90 -9.08 -31.38
C GLN A 3 10.52 -10.42 -31.77
N HIS A 4 11.19 -11.10 -30.84
CA HIS A 4 11.70 -12.45 -31.03
C HIS A 4 11.45 -13.29 -29.79
N ALA A 5 11.24 -14.57 -29.96
CA ALA A 5 11.07 -15.50 -28.85
C ALA A 5 12.39 -15.63 -28.09
N VAL A 6 12.37 -15.40 -26.79
CA VAL A 6 13.53 -15.55 -25.89
C VAL A 6 13.46 -16.86 -25.09
N TYR A 7 12.29 -17.45 -25.01
CA TYR A 7 12.03 -18.72 -24.35
C TYR A 7 10.85 -19.43 -25.02
N ASP A 8 10.93 -20.71 -25.14
CA ASP A 8 9.86 -21.59 -25.62
C ASP A 8 9.64 -22.70 -24.59
N GLY A 9 8.40 -23.02 -24.29
CA GLY A 9 8.04 -23.97 -23.25
C GLY A 9 6.62 -24.52 -23.44
N VAL A 10 6.28 -25.49 -22.62
CA VAL A 10 4.97 -26.15 -22.63
C VAL A 10 4.27 -25.83 -21.32
N SER A 11 2.97 -25.46 -21.40
CA SER A 11 2.14 -25.28 -20.22
C SER A 11 1.82 -26.62 -19.54
N THR A 12 1.75 -26.60 -18.24
CA THR A 12 1.25 -27.73 -17.44
C THR A 12 -0.22 -27.48 -17.09
N ASP A 13 -1.06 -28.47 -17.36
CA ASP A 13 -2.45 -28.44 -16.93
C ASP A 13 -2.52 -28.58 -15.41
N SER A 14 -3.06 -27.58 -14.72
CA SER A 14 -3.23 -27.56 -13.26
C SER A 14 -4.64 -27.95 -12.81
N GLY A 15 -5.51 -28.29 -13.77
CA GLY A 15 -6.88 -28.71 -13.50
C GLY A 15 -7.88 -27.56 -13.42
N MET A 16 -9.08 -27.91 -13.01
CA MET A 16 -10.18 -26.95 -12.81
C MET A 16 -10.02 -26.22 -11.49
N ASP A 17 -10.05 -24.90 -11.52
CA ASP A 17 -10.28 -24.07 -10.33
C ASP A 17 -11.79 -23.98 -10.11
N GLU A 18 -12.30 -24.76 -9.16
CA GLU A 18 -13.72 -24.85 -8.84
C GLU A 18 -14.29 -23.50 -8.35
N SER A 19 -13.45 -22.65 -7.73
CA SER A 19 -13.87 -21.34 -7.22
C SER A 19 -14.07 -20.31 -8.32
N ALA A 20 -13.25 -20.37 -9.36
CA ALA A 20 -13.33 -19.49 -10.52
C ALA A 20 -14.15 -20.10 -11.67
N GLY A 21 -14.36 -21.44 -11.67
CA GLY A 21 -15.02 -22.17 -12.76
C GLY A 21 -14.18 -22.20 -14.04
N GLU A 22 -12.86 -22.13 -13.92
CA GLU A 22 -11.92 -22.03 -15.05
C GLU A 22 -10.88 -23.15 -15.04
N GLN A 23 -10.51 -23.60 -16.25
CA GLN A 23 -9.37 -24.50 -16.43
C GLN A 23 -8.06 -23.70 -16.35
N VAL A 24 -7.16 -24.08 -15.45
CA VAL A 24 -5.92 -23.36 -15.16
C VAL A 24 -4.72 -24.08 -15.77
N TYR A 25 -3.86 -23.30 -16.41
CA TYR A 25 -2.58 -23.77 -16.96
C TYR A 25 -1.43 -22.97 -16.35
N GLN A 26 -0.41 -23.66 -15.90
CA GLN A 26 0.81 -23.06 -15.38
C GLN A 26 1.88 -22.96 -16.45
N LEU A 27 2.49 -21.78 -16.55
CA LEU A 27 3.60 -21.46 -17.45
C LEU A 27 4.82 -21.11 -16.61
N ASP A 28 5.85 -21.95 -16.65
CA ASP A 28 7.11 -21.68 -15.94
C ASP A 28 8.13 -21.10 -16.92
N PHE A 29 8.46 -19.83 -16.71
CA PHE A 29 9.52 -19.12 -17.42
C PHE A 29 10.58 -18.55 -16.48
N SER A 30 10.81 -19.18 -15.34
CA SER A 30 11.80 -18.79 -14.32
C SER A 30 13.24 -18.67 -14.85
N LYS A 31 13.51 -19.28 -16.01
CA LYS A 31 14.81 -19.17 -16.70
C LYS A 31 15.01 -17.84 -17.42
N VAL A 32 13.93 -17.07 -17.64
CA VAL A 32 13.99 -15.75 -18.28
C VAL A 32 14.23 -14.72 -17.19
N ASN A 33 15.49 -14.35 -16.97
CA ASN A 33 15.92 -13.43 -15.93
C ASN A 33 16.60 -12.15 -16.44
N ALA A 34 16.76 -12.02 -17.76
CA ALA A 34 17.31 -10.80 -18.34
C ALA A 34 16.34 -9.63 -18.18
N PRO A 35 16.77 -8.45 -17.72
CA PRO A 35 15.90 -7.28 -17.63
C PRO A 35 15.30 -6.91 -18.98
N GLY A 36 14.01 -6.62 -19.02
CA GLY A 36 13.32 -6.27 -20.26
C GLY A 36 11.80 -6.27 -20.13
N ARG A 37 11.15 -6.01 -21.27
CA ARG A 37 9.70 -6.04 -21.42
C ARG A 37 9.29 -7.29 -22.19
N TYR A 38 8.43 -8.09 -21.61
CA TYR A 38 8.04 -9.40 -22.12
C TYR A 38 6.53 -9.54 -22.21
N TYR A 39 6.09 -10.49 -22.97
CA TYR A 39 4.73 -11.01 -22.97
C TYR A 39 4.78 -12.51 -23.26
N VAL A 40 3.78 -13.23 -22.84
CA VAL A 40 3.57 -14.63 -23.20
C VAL A 40 2.72 -14.68 -24.46
N LEU A 41 3.11 -15.51 -25.41
CA LEU A 41 2.34 -15.84 -26.61
C LEU A 41 1.92 -17.30 -26.52
N ALA A 42 0.62 -17.55 -26.43
CA ALA A 42 0.08 -18.89 -26.40
C ALA A 42 0.05 -19.52 -27.80
N GLY A 43 0.06 -20.85 -27.87
CA GLY A 43 0.07 -21.60 -29.14
C GLY A 43 -1.16 -21.35 -30.03
N ASN A 44 -2.26 -20.86 -29.47
CA ASN A 44 -3.47 -20.43 -30.20
C ASN A 44 -3.35 -19.00 -30.78
N GLY A 45 -2.22 -18.31 -30.57
CA GLY A 45 -1.97 -16.94 -31.01
C GLY A 45 -2.41 -15.84 -30.04
N GLU A 46 -2.99 -16.19 -28.90
CA GLU A 46 -3.34 -15.22 -27.86
C GLU A 46 -2.10 -14.71 -27.14
N ARG A 47 -2.14 -13.44 -26.74
CA ARG A 47 -1.03 -12.74 -26.12
C ARG A 47 -1.43 -12.16 -24.78
N SER A 48 -0.60 -12.37 -23.76
CA SER A 48 -0.75 -11.72 -22.46
C SER A 48 -0.53 -10.20 -22.55
N HIS A 49 -0.93 -9.49 -21.50
CA HIS A 49 -0.42 -8.14 -21.24
C HIS A 49 1.11 -8.17 -21.17
N THR A 50 1.73 -7.05 -21.52
CA THR A 50 3.17 -6.89 -21.38
C THR A 50 3.52 -6.69 -19.92
N PHE A 51 4.53 -7.41 -19.45
CA PHE A 51 5.10 -7.26 -18.10
C PHE A 51 6.60 -6.95 -18.19
N VAL A 52 7.16 -6.54 -17.07
CA VAL A 52 8.59 -6.19 -16.97
C VAL A 52 9.29 -7.20 -16.06
N ILE A 53 10.48 -7.62 -16.47
CA ILE A 53 11.44 -8.31 -15.59
C ILE A 53 12.56 -7.32 -15.29
N GLY A 54 12.90 -7.13 -14.02
CA GLY A 54 13.93 -6.19 -13.58
C GLY A 54 13.96 -6.07 -12.06
N GLU A 55 14.98 -5.42 -11.53
CA GLU A 55 15.21 -5.30 -10.10
C GLU A 55 14.26 -4.28 -9.41
N HIS A 56 13.79 -3.26 -10.15
CA HIS A 56 13.03 -2.14 -9.60
C HIS A 56 11.56 -2.11 -10.03
N VAL A 57 11.00 -3.26 -10.42
CA VAL A 57 9.64 -3.30 -11.01
C VAL A 57 8.52 -2.92 -10.03
N TYR A 58 8.77 -3.04 -8.73
CA TYR A 58 7.80 -2.73 -7.67
C TYR A 58 8.12 -1.45 -6.89
N GLU A 59 9.20 -0.74 -7.23
CA GLU A 59 9.66 0.44 -6.49
C GLU A 59 8.57 1.53 -6.42
N GLN A 60 7.96 1.87 -7.56
CA GLN A 60 6.89 2.86 -7.59
C GLN A 60 5.66 2.38 -6.80
N LEU A 61 5.28 1.11 -6.94
CA LEU A 61 4.17 0.54 -6.18
C LEU A 61 4.43 0.60 -4.66
N GLN A 62 5.65 0.32 -4.23
CA GLN A 62 6.04 0.44 -2.83
C GLN A 62 5.90 1.88 -2.32
N LEU A 63 6.39 2.87 -3.08
CA LEU A 63 6.27 4.28 -2.72
C LEU A 63 4.79 4.71 -2.62
N ASP A 64 3.96 4.30 -3.58
CA ASP A 64 2.54 4.61 -3.59
C ASP A 64 1.81 3.98 -2.40
N LEU A 65 2.10 2.72 -2.07
CA LEU A 65 1.53 2.03 -0.90
C LEU A 65 1.96 2.70 0.41
N MET A 66 3.22 3.08 0.53
CA MET A 66 3.70 3.80 1.72
C MET A 66 3.06 5.18 1.82
N LYS A 67 2.87 5.88 0.70
CA LYS A 67 2.21 7.18 0.67
C LYS A 67 0.74 7.11 1.09
N CYS A 68 0.06 5.97 0.94
CA CYS A 68 -1.31 5.78 1.44
C CYS A 68 -1.41 6.01 2.95
N PHE A 69 -0.40 5.64 3.74
CA PHE A 69 -0.40 5.90 5.19
C PHE A 69 -0.39 7.40 5.48
N TYR A 70 0.31 8.22 4.69
CA TYR A 70 0.24 9.66 4.82
C TYR A 70 -1.16 10.20 4.51
N PHE A 71 -1.80 9.73 3.43
CA PHE A 71 -3.15 10.17 3.07
C PHE A 71 -4.23 9.79 4.08
N GLN A 72 -4.01 8.75 4.88
CA GLN A 72 -4.93 8.32 5.93
C GLN A 72 -4.71 9.01 7.28
N ARG A 73 -3.71 9.89 7.39
CA ARG A 73 -3.44 10.59 8.66
C ARG A 73 -4.67 11.36 9.14
N CYS A 74 -4.94 11.26 10.43
CA CYS A 74 -5.99 11.97 11.14
C CYS A 74 -5.39 13.02 12.07
N GLY A 75 -6.16 14.03 12.45
CA GLY A 75 -5.73 15.07 13.39
C GLY A 75 -4.86 16.18 12.82
N CYS A 76 -4.42 16.08 11.56
CA CYS A 76 -3.60 17.08 10.88
C CYS A 76 -4.19 17.47 9.52
N ALA A 77 -3.77 18.64 9.01
CA ALA A 77 -4.10 19.03 7.66
C ALA A 77 -3.17 18.34 6.66
N LEU A 78 -3.71 17.82 5.57
CA LEU A 78 -2.96 17.39 4.40
C LEU A 78 -2.91 18.54 3.40
N THR A 79 -1.74 19.14 3.24
CA THR A 79 -1.56 20.32 2.37
C THR A 79 -1.27 19.89 0.93
N SER A 80 -1.56 20.77 -0.04
CA SER A 80 -1.30 20.50 -1.45
C SER A 80 0.18 20.26 -1.78
N GLU A 81 1.09 20.77 -0.95
CA GLU A 81 2.52 20.52 -1.10
C GLU A 81 2.87 19.02 -1.02
N TYR A 82 2.24 18.29 -0.09
CA TYR A 82 2.52 16.88 0.17
C TYR A 82 1.43 15.93 -0.33
N ALA A 83 0.20 16.41 -0.46
CA ALA A 83 -0.96 15.60 -0.83
C ALA A 83 -1.49 15.86 -2.26
N GLY A 84 -0.97 16.85 -2.97
CA GLY A 84 -1.46 17.18 -4.31
C GLY A 84 -2.94 17.54 -4.28
N GLU A 85 -3.76 16.84 -5.04
CA GLU A 85 -5.21 17.02 -5.10
C GLU A 85 -5.99 16.39 -3.92
N TYR A 86 -5.35 15.50 -3.14
CA TYR A 86 -5.96 14.82 -1.99
C TYR A 86 -5.87 15.62 -0.70
N THR A 87 -5.98 16.95 -0.80
CA THR A 87 -5.88 17.86 0.35
C THR A 87 -7.13 17.80 1.22
N HIS A 88 -6.97 17.93 2.53
CA HIS A 88 -8.06 18.22 3.45
C HIS A 88 -7.58 19.03 4.66
N ALA A 89 -8.51 19.71 5.32
CA ALA A 89 -8.23 20.39 6.59
C ALA A 89 -8.00 19.37 7.71
N ALA A 90 -7.41 19.80 8.81
CA ALA A 90 -7.32 18.98 10.01
C ALA A 90 -8.73 18.52 10.45
N CYS A 91 -8.82 17.25 10.82
CA CYS A 91 -10.06 16.60 11.25
C CYS A 91 -9.88 15.98 12.62
N HIS A 92 -10.96 15.68 13.33
CA HIS A 92 -10.93 15.02 14.66
C HIS A 92 -9.96 15.73 15.62
N THR A 93 -10.01 17.07 15.61
CA THR A 93 -9.19 17.93 16.47
C THR A 93 -9.90 18.22 17.80
N GLU A 94 -11.18 17.85 17.90
CA GLU A 94 -11.94 17.89 19.12
C GLU A 94 -11.56 16.71 20.01
N ASP A 95 -11.48 16.95 21.29
CA ASP A 95 -11.16 15.91 22.25
C ASP A 95 -12.28 14.86 22.36
N ALA A 96 -11.91 13.65 22.72
CA ALA A 96 -12.85 12.58 23.00
C ALA A 96 -13.45 12.71 24.41
N VAL A 97 -14.68 12.28 24.55
CA VAL A 97 -15.38 12.09 25.85
C VAL A 97 -15.63 10.60 26.05
N PHE A 98 -15.88 10.17 27.28
CA PHE A 98 -16.31 8.80 27.53
C PHE A 98 -17.64 8.51 26.85
N LEU A 99 -17.80 7.30 26.35
CA LEU A 99 -19.03 6.85 25.69
C LEU A 99 -20.25 7.01 26.62
N GLU A 100 -20.06 6.75 27.91
CA GLU A 100 -21.14 6.91 28.93
C GLU A 100 -21.61 8.36 29.04
N ASP A 101 -20.69 9.31 29.06
CA ASP A 101 -21.01 10.74 29.09
C ASP A 101 -21.74 11.19 27.84
N TYR A 102 -21.27 10.71 26.67
CA TYR A 102 -21.92 10.97 25.39
C TYR A 102 -23.35 10.41 25.36
N MET A 103 -23.55 9.15 25.76
CA MET A 103 -24.85 8.48 25.76
C MET A 103 -25.83 9.12 26.76
N ASN A 104 -25.33 9.57 27.89
CA ASN A 104 -26.13 10.22 28.92
C ASN A 104 -26.32 11.73 28.71
N GLN A 105 -25.73 12.30 27.65
CA GLN A 105 -25.70 13.73 27.36
C GLN A 105 -25.26 14.54 28.60
N THR A 106 -24.20 14.05 29.27
CA THR A 106 -23.63 14.69 30.46
C THR A 106 -23.23 16.13 30.14
N PRO A 107 -23.72 17.14 30.88
CA PRO A 107 -23.27 18.52 30.66
C PRO A 107 -21.80 18.67 31.01
N ASP A 108 -21.01 19.30 30.09
CA ASP A 108 -19.59 19.59 30.26
C ASP A 108 -18.77 18.36 30.72
N PRO A 109 -18.76 17.27 29.92
CA PRO A 109 -18.02 16.07 30.29
C PRO A 109 -16.51 16.31 30.19
N PRO A 110 -15.69 15.53 30.91
CA PRO A 110 -14.23 15.63 30.74
C PRO A 110 -13.81 15.24 29.33
N HIS A 111 -12.92 16.05 28.73
CA HIS A 111 -12.35 15.85 27.40
C HIS A 111 -10.93 15.28 27.50
N PHE A 112 -10.58 14.42 26.56
CA PHE A 112 -9.28 13.78 26.47
C PHE A 112 -8.69 14.02 25.10
N ASP A 113 -7.42 14.43 25.03
CA ASP A 113 -6.72 14.54 23.76
C ASP A 113 -6.48 13.14 23.16
N MET A 114 -7.28 12.85 22.13
CA MET A 114 -7.20 11.61 21.36
C MET A 114 -6.94 11.91 19.87
N THR A 115 -6.31 13.06 19.59
CA THR A 115 -5.97 13.44 18.20
C THR A 115 -4.91 12.53 17.60
N GLY A 116 -4.81 12.52 16.27
CA GLY A 116 -3.80 11.73 15.54
C GLY A 116 -4.27 10.33 15.14
N GLY A 117 -3.30 9.49 14.76
CA GLY A 117 -3.55 8.16 14.19
C GLY A 117 -3.98 8.21 12.72
N TRP A 118 -4.61 7.15 12.27
CA TRP A 118 -5.09 6.99 10.89
C TRP A 118 -6.58 6.73 10.84
N HIS A 119 -7.23 7.20 9.77
CA HIS A 119 -8.56 6.74 9.40
C HIS A 119 -8.47 5.29 8.93
N ASP A 120 -9.43 4.45 9.31
CA ASP A 120 -9.48 3.06 8.88
C ASP A 120 -10.06 2.93 7.46
N ALA A 121 -11.24 3.50 7.26
CA ALA A 121 -11.97 3.41 6.01
C ALA A 121 -12.79 4.68 5.73
N GLY A 122 -13.76 4.58 4.83
CA GLY A 122 -14.67 5.68 4.48
C GLY A 122 -15.62 6.15 5.59
N ASP A 123 -15.63 5.48 6.71
CA ASP A 123 -16.30 5.92 7.95
C ASP A 123 -15.46 6.90 8.77
N PHE A 124 -14.19 7.10 8.38
CA PHE A 124 -13.20 7.91 9.09
C PHE A 124 -12.99 7.52 10.56
N GLY A 125 -13.37 6.29 10.92
CA GLY A 125 -13.13 5.73 12.24
C GLY A 125 -11.65 5.54 12.53
N ARG A 126 -11.26 5.60 13.79
CA ARG A 126 -9.89 5.35 14.26
C ARG A 126 -9.93 4.21 15.26
N TYR A 127 -9.29 3.10 14.91
CA TYR A 127 -9.34 1.88 15.69
C TYR A 127 -7.95 1.50 16.16
N ILE A 128 -7.74 1.39 17.47
CA ILE A 128 -6.43 1.15 18.08
C ILE A 128 -5.85 -0.20 17.64
N SER A 129 -6.65 -1.26 17.58
CA SER A 129 -6.15 -2.59 17.25
C SER A 129 -5.60 -2.70 15.83
N PRO A 130 -6.33 -2.30 14.75
CA PRO A 130 -5.78 -2.26 13.41
C PRO A 130 -4.58 -1.33 13.29
N ALA A 131 -4.62 -0.15 13.91
CA ALA A 131 -3.51 0.80 13.88
C ALA A 131 -2.24 0.21 14.52
N ALA A 132 -2.35 -0.48 15.66
CA ALA A 132 -1.22 -1.13 16.30
C ALA A 132 -0.62 -2.25 15.42
N VAL A 133 -1.46 -3.01 14.71
CA VAL A 133 -1.00 -4.02 13.74
C VAL A 133 -0.28 -3.35 12.58
N ALA A 134 -0.82 -2.26 12.03
CA ALA A 134 -0.18 -1.51 10.95
C ALA A 134 1.21 -0.98 11.36
N VAL A 135 1.32 -0.35 12.55
CA VAL A 135 2.61 0.11 13.10
C VAL A 135 3.59 -1.06 13.24
N GLY A 136 3.13 -2.19 13.79
CA GLY A 136 3.96 -3.38 13.93
C GLY A 136 4.49 -3.88 12.59
N HIS A 137 3.66 -3.92 11.56
CA HIS A 137 4.07 -4.34 10.21
C HIS A 137 5.06 -3.35 9.56
N LEU A 138 4.83 -2.04 9.71
CA LEU A 138 5.77 -1.03 9.19
C LEU A 138 7.15 -1.14 9.86
N LEU A 139 7.19 -1.32 11.18
CA LEU A 139 8.43 -1.51 11.92
C LEU A 139 9.15 -2.79 11.51
N TYR A 140 8.45 -3.91 11.37
CA TYR A 140 9.03 -5.16 10.89
C TYR A 140 9.52 -5.06 9.44
N ALA A 141 8.78 -4.40 8.57
CA ALA A 141 9.21 -4.18 7.20
C ALA A 141 10.52 -3.41 7.14
N TYR A 142 10.65 -2.36 7.93
CA TYR A 142 11.90 -1.60 8.04
C TYR A 142 13.04 -2.42 8.68
N GLU A 143 12.78 -3.15 9.75
CA GLU A 143 13.78 -3.99 10.41
C GLU A 143 14.34 -5.07 9.48
N LEU A 144 13.49 -5.69 8.69
CA LEU A 144 13.88 -6.79 7.79
C LEU A 144 14.49 -6.30 6.46
N PHE A 145 14.07 -5.13 5.98
CA PHE A 145 14.45 -4.62 4.65
C PHE A 145 14.78 -3.12 4.67
N PRO A 146 15.71 -2.64 5.54
CA PRO A 146 15.95 -1.21 5.72
C PRO A 146 16.35 -0.49 4.42
N GLU A 147 17.10 -1.16 3.56
CA GLU A 147 17.56 -0.59 2.28
C GLU A 147 16.41 -0.31 1.29
N SER A 148 15.28 -0.97 1.44
CA SER A 148 14.11 -0.76 0.59
C SER A 148 13.33 0.50 0.94
N PHE A 149 13.59 1.14 2.08
CA PHE A 149 12.83 2.31 2.60
C PHE A 149 13.68 3.58 2.69
N GLN A 150 14.67 3.74 1.81
CA GLN A 150 15.54 4.92 1.79
C GLN A 150 15.00 6.05 0.91
N ALA A 151 14.08 5.77 0.00
CA ALA A 151 13.48 6.77 -0.87
C ALA A 151 12.50 7.65 -0.10
N SER A 152 12.51 8.96 -0.41
CA SER A 152 11.57 9.92 0.20
C SER A 152 10.15 9.70 -0.29
N LEU A 153 9.20 9.68 0.64
CA LEU A 153 7.77 9.68 0.38
C LEU A 153 7.21 11.08 0.12
N HIS A 154 8.05 12.10 0.26
CA HIS A 154 7.62 13.50 0.19
C HIS A 154 6.45 13.79 1.14
N ILE A 155 6.71 13.61 2.43
CA ILE A 155 5.83 13.96 3.55
C ILE A 155 6.43 15.12 4.35
N PRO A 156 5.68 15.81 5.22
CA PRO A 156 6.20 16.95 5.98
C PRO A 156 7.49 16.66 6.77
N GLU A 157 7.67 15.42 7.21
CA GLU A 157 8.81 14.99 7.99
C GLU A 157 10.01 14.54 7.14
N SER A 158 9.84 14.41 5.81
CA SER A 158 10.92 13.97 4.92
C SER A 158 12.18 14.83 5.09
N GLY A 159 13.33 14.16 5.25
CA GLY A 159 14.63 14.82 5.42
C GLY A 159 15.03 15.12 6.87
N ASN A 160 14.30 14.64 7.85
CA ASN A 160 14.59 14.81 9.28
C ASN A 160 15.61 13.81 9.87
N LEU A 161 16.38 13.13 9.05
CA LEU A 161 17.37 12.09 9.39
C LEU A 161 16.77 10.71 9.71
N LEU A 162 15.46 10.55 9.72
CA LEU A 162 14.78 9.25 9.81
C LEU A 162 14.24 8.87 8.44
N PRO A 163 14.23 7.59 8.07
CA PRO A 163 13.47 7.11 6.93
C PRO A 163 11.98 7.41 7.09
N ASP A 164 11.31 7.82 6.00
CA ASP A 164 9.92 8.26 6.06
C ASP A 164 8.93 7.21 6.58
N ILE A 165 9.27 5.92 6.49
CA ILE A 165 8.48 4.83 7.08
C ILE A 165 8.39 4.89 8.62
N LEU A 166 9.33 5.59 9.27
CA LEU A 166 9.39 5.73 10.73
C LEU A 166 8.78 7.04 11.24
N ASN A 167 8.25 7.85 10.36
CA ASN A 167 7.57 9.11 10.64
C ASN A 167 6.06 8.96 10.54
#